data_de65aa42f2a243a69b8571d54ad05d19
#
_entry.id   de65aa42f2a243a69b8571d54ad05d19
#
_cell.length_a   1.000
_cell.length_b   1.000
_cell.length_c   1.000
_cell.angle_alpha   90.00
_cell.angle_beta   90.00
_cell.angle_gamma   90.00
#
_symmetry.space_group_name_H-M   'P 1'
#
loop_
_entity.id
_entity.type
_entity.pdbx_description
1 polymer ?
#
loop_
_entity_poly.entity_id
_entity_poly.type
_entity_poly.pdbx_seq_one_letter_code
_entity_poly.pdbx_strand_id
1 'polypeptide(L)'
;MEDFSFEARVLNTPYEKADVYHSLSMPVYNTAAYEFDSAEDMEAAFCGRTTDHAYSRITNPTVQYFEDRIRMITGAMGVTALNSGMAAISNTLMAIAYSGANIVTSRHLFGNTYSFLLNTL
;
A
#
# COMPACT_ATOMS: atom_id res chain seq x y z
N MET A 1 15.36 13.75 10.39
CA MET A 1 14.32 13.00 11.14
C MET A 1 14.89 12.73 12.51
N GLU A 2 14.24 13.23 13.56
CA GLU A 2 14.64 12.96 14.94
C GLU A 2 14.69 11.45 15.16
N ASP A 3 15.67 11.01 15.97
CA ASP A 3 15.96 9.61 16.25
C ASP A 3 14.93 9.05 17.26
N PHE A 4 13.68 8.94 16.81
CA PHE A 4 12.63 8.35 17.62
C PHE A 4 12.85 6.85 17.83
N SER A 5 12.61 6.36 19.05
CA SER A 5 12.60 4.94 19.34
C SER A 5 11.57 4.20 18.46
N PHE A 6 11.72 2.89 18.29
CA PHE A 6 10.76 2.07 17.55
C PHE A 6 9.32 2.27 18.07
N GLU A 7 9.13 2.26 19.38
CA GLU A 7 7.83 2.44 20.03
C GLU A 7 7.23 3.82 19.72
N ALA A 8 8.06 4.87 19.75
CA ALA A 8 7.62 6.21 19.42
C ALA A 8 7.17 6.32 17.96
N ARG A 9 7.88 5.67 17.02
CA ARG A 9 7.48 5.61 15.61
C ARG A 9 6.19 4.84 15.40
N VAL A 10 5.99 3.72 16.10
CA VAL A 10 4.74 2.94 16.04
C VAL A 10 3.53 3.75 16.50
N LEU A 11 3.68 4.57 17.54
CA LEU A 11 2.56 5.29 18.16
C LEU A 11 2.28 6.64 17.50
N ASN A 12 3.28 7.29 16.93
CA ASN A 12 3.21 8.69 16.49
C ASN A 12 3.30 8.87 14.97
N THR A 13 2.75 7.94 14.18
CA THR A 13 2.63 8.18 12.73
C THR A 13 1.68 9.35 12.51
N PRO A 14 2.16 10.48 12.00
CA PRO A 14 1.29 11.60 11.70
C PRO A 14 0.36 11.28 10.55
N TYR A 15 -0.83 11.86 10.55
CA TYR A 15 -1.70 11.89 9.38
C TYR A 15 -2.23 13.30 9.17
N GLU A 16 -2.58 13.61 7.94
CA GLU A 16 -3.19 14.88 7.62
C GLU A 16 -4.64 14.89 8.13
N LYS A 17 -4.95 15.85 9.02
CA LYS A 17 -6.28 15.98 9.65
C LYS A 17 -7.22 16.70 8.69
N ALA A 18 -7.65 16.02 7.65
CA ALA A 18 -8.55 16.55 6.63
C ALA A 18 -10.04 16.24 6.89
N ASP A 19 -10.36 15.47 7.94
CA ASP A 19 -11.76 15.17 8.25
C ASP A 19 -12.48 16.34 8.92
N VAL A 20 -13.77 16.48 8.61
CA VAL A 20 -14.64 17.59 9.09
C VAL A 20 -14.88 17.59 10.61
N TYR A 21 -14.55 16.50 11.31
CA TYR A 21 -14.74 16.33 12.73
C TYR A 21 -13.45 16.51 13.53
N HIS A 22 -12.32 16.77 12.86
CA HIS A 22 -11.00 16.95 13.49
C HIS A 22 -10.59 15.80 14.40
N SER A 23 -10.77 14.57 13.95
CA SER A 23 -10.46 13.35 14.71
C SER A 23 -9.01 13.33 15.19
N LEU A 24 -8.78 12.82 16.41
CA LEU A 24 -7.42 12.64 16.95
C LEU A 24 -6.67 11.48 16.31
N SER A 25 -7.41 10.46 15.87
CA SER A 25 -6.88 9.29 15.17
C SER A 25 -7.41 9.25 13.73
N MET A 26 -6.68 8.61 12.84
CA MET A 26 -7.11 8.43 11.45
C MET A 26 -8.49 7.76 11.39
N PRO A 27 -9.50 8.38 10.77
CA PRO A 27 -10.79 7.76 10.53
C PRO A 27 -10.70 6.54 9.61
N VAL A 28 -11.65 5.62 9.73
CA VAL A 28 -11.77 4.48 8.81
C VAL A 28 -12.68 4.86 7.65
N TYR A 29 -12.10 5.00 6.46
CA TYR A 29 -12.83 5.29 5.22
C TYR A 29 -13.27 3.98 4.55
N ASN A 30 -14.47 3.53 4.92
CA ASN A 30 -15.08 2.32 4.38
C ASN A 30 -15.98 2.64 3.18
N THR A 31 -15.37 3.06 2.10
CA THR A 31 -16.06 3.37 0.83
C THR A 31 -15.31 2.77 -0.35
N ALA A 32 -16.04 2.49 -1.44
CA ALA A 32 -15.44 2.01 -2.68
C ALA A 32 -15.02 3.15 -3.62
N ALA A 33 -15.79 4.23 -3.67
CA ALA A 33 -15.60 5.35 -4.59
C ALA A 33 -15.72 6.69 -3.87
N TYR A 34 -15.19 7.72 -4.48
CA TYR A 34 -15.18 9.10 -3.99
C TYR A 34 -15.86 10.01 -4.99
N GLU A 35 -16.50 11.06 -4.51
CA GLU A 35 -17.15 12.07 -5.30
C GLU A 35 -16.17 13.18 -5.69
N PHE A 36 -16.37 13.79 -6.84
CA PHE A 36 -15.60 14.92 -7.35
C PHE A 36 -16.54 16.03 -7.77
N ASP A 37 -16.10 17.27 -7.58
CA ASP A 37 -16.86 18.46 -7.95
C ASP A 37 -16.93 18.66 -9.48
N SER A 38 -15.93 18.15 -10.22
CA SER A 38 -15.88 18.23 -11.67
C SER A 38 -15.34 16.96 -12.34
N ALA A 39 -15.60 16.79 -13.62
CA ALA A 39 -15.01 15.70 -14.42
C ALA A 39 -13.50 15.87 -14.59
N GLU A 40 -13.01 17.08 -14.62
CA GLU A 40 -11.60 17.43 -14.71
C GLU A 40 -10.83 17.02 -13.45
N ASP A 41 -11.41 17.21 -12.27
CA ASP A 41 -10.82 16.79 -11.00
C ASP A 41 -10.75 15.26 -10.92
N MET A 42 -11.82 14.59 -11.34
CA MET A 42 -11.85 13.12 -11.42
C MET A 42 -10.77 12.59 -12.37
N GLU A 43 -10.64 13.16 -13.57
CA GLU A 43 -9.59 12.82 -14.52
C GLU A 43 -8.20 13.04 -13.92
N ALA A 44 -7.98 14.17 -13.24
CA ALA A 44 -6.70 14.48 -12.61
C ALA A 44 -6.32 13.44 -11.55
N ALA A 45 -7.27 13.01 -10.73
CA ALA A 45 -7.07 11.96 -9.73
C ALA A 45 -6.72 10.61 -10.37
N PHE A 46 -7.47 10.18 -11.39
CA PHE A 46 -7.21 8.91 -12.09
C PHE A 46 -5.89 8.91 -12.85
N CYS A 47 -5.44 10.07 -13.33
CA CYS A 47 -4.14 10.23 -14.00
C CYS A 47 -2.97 10.45 -13.02
N GLY A 48 -3.21 10.44 -11.72
CA GLY A 48 -2.18 10.67 -10.70
C GLY A 48 -1.60 12.09 -10.71
N ARG A 49 -2.35 13.06 -11.22
CA ARG A 49 -1.95 14.50 -11.23
C ARG A 49 -2.27 15.18 -9.90
N THR A 50 -3.12 14.58 -9.10
CA THR A 50 -3.44 15.01 -7.73
C THR A 50 -3.25 13.84 -6.75
N THR A 51 -3.30 14.12 -5.46
CA THR A 51 -3.24 13.11 -4.38
C THR A 51 -4.61 12.60 -3.96
N ASP A 52 -5.67 13.01 -4.66
CA ASP A 52 -7.04 12.65 -4.33
C ASP A 52 -7.31 11.16 -4.56
N HIS A 53 -8.18 10.62 -3.73
CA HIS A 53 -8.60 9.23 -3.85
C HIS A 53 -9.80 9.12 -4.78
N ALA A 54 -9.69 8.28 -5.81
CA ALA A 54 -10.77 8.07 -6.78
C ALA A 54 -11.53 6.76 -6.53
N TYR A 55 -10.82 5.72 -6.20
CA TYR A 55 -11.38 4.39 -5.99
C TYR A 55 -10.52 3.57 -5.03
N SER A 56 -11.13 2.97 -4.02
CA SER A 56 -10.41 2.31 -2.90
C SER A 56 -9.56 1.09 -3.30
N ARG A 57 -9.80 0.48 -4.45
CA ARG A 57 -8.90 -0.55 -4.99
C ARG A 57 -7.57 0.03 -5.47
N ILE A 58 -7.55 1.32 -5.86
CA ILE A 58 -6.34 2.02 -6.31
C ILE A 58 -5.67 2.68 -5.11
N THR A 59 -6.39 3.55 -4.42
CA THR A 59 -5.93 4.24 -3.22
C THR A 59 -7.09 4.45 -2.23
N ASN A 60 -6.79 4.37 -0.94
CA ASN A 60 -7.75 4.63 0.13
C ASN A 60 -7.00 5.29 1.30
N PRO A 61 -7.54 6.35 1.92
CA PRO A 61 -6.85 7.06 3.00
C PRO A 61 -6.46 6.17 4.19
N THR A 62 -7.32 5.22 4.56
CA THR A 62 -7.04 4.28 5.66
C THR A 62 -5.90 3.33 5.32
N VAL A 63 -5.89 2.80 4.09
CA VAL A 63 -4.82 1.91 3.61
C VAL A 63 -3.51 2.69 3.49
N GLN A 64 -3.55 3.89 2.92
CA GLN A 64 -2.38 4.75 2.80
C GLN A 64 -1.77 5.08 4.16
N TYR A 65 -2.60 5.41 5.16
CA TYR A 65 -2.12 5.64 6.52
C TYR A 65 -1.43 4.41 7.12
N PHE A 66 -1.96 3.21 6.87
CA PHE A 66 -1.32 1.97 7.27
C PHE A 66 0.04 1.78 6.57
N GLU A 67 0.11 2.01 5.26
CA GLU A 67 1.33 1.93 4.47
C GLU A 67 2.40 2.90 4.96
N ASP A 68 2.02 4.15 5.22
CA ASP A 68 2.91 5.18 5.77
C ASP A 68 3.43 4.81 7.15
N ARG A 69 2.59 4.21 7.98
CA ARG A 69 2.97 3.72 9.30
C ARG A 69 4.03 2.62 9.21
N ILE A 70 3.83 1.63 8.35
CA ILE A 70 4.80 0.57 8.10
C ILE A 70 6.09 1.14 7.50
N ARG A 71 5.98 2.09 6.57
CA ARG A 71 7.13 2.78 5.98
C ARG A 71 7.98 3.49 7.05
N MET A 72 7.35 4.20 7.98
CA MET A 72 8.05 4.88 9.09
C MET A 72 8.74 3.89 10.04
N ILE A 73 8.09 2.77 10.34
CA ILE A 73 8.62 1.75 11.25
C ILE A 73 9.85 1.07 10.64
N THR A 74 9.76 0.72 9.37
CA THR A 74 10.78 -0.08 8.67
C THR A 74 11.88 0.77 8.03
N GLY A 75 11.64 2.06 7.79
CA GLY A 75 12.53 2.92 7.00
C GLY A 75 12.52 2.60 5.50
N ALA A 76 11.52 1.87 5.00
CA ALA A 76 11.38 1.53 3.59
C ALA A 76 11.14 2.79 2.74
N MET A 77 11.55 2.75 1.46
CA MET A 77 11.29 3.83 0.50
C MET A 77 9.80 3.94 0.18
N GLY A 78 9.10 2.81 0.09
CA GLY A 78 7.67 2.72 -0.15
C GLY A 78 7.12 1.42 0.42
N VAL A 79 5.82 1.40 0.66
CA VAL A 79 5.08 0.22 1.13
C VAL A 79 3.79 0.13 0.33
N THR A 80 3.42 -1.07 -0.07
CA THR A 80 2.11 -1.36 -0.67
C THR A 80 1.45 -2.47 0.13
N ALA A 81 0.28 -2.18 0.68
CA ALA A 81 -0.50 -3.14 1.42
C ALA A 81 -1.33 -4.02 0.48
N LEU A 82 -1.35 -5.31 0.77
CA LEU A 82 -2.09 -6.32 0.01
C LEU A 82 -2.91 -7.17 0.97
N ASN A 83 -3.93 -7.82 0.46
CA ASN A 83 -4.90 -8.58 1.27
C ASN A 83 -4.37 -9.90 1.84
N SER A 84 -3.18 -10.34 1.43
CA SER A 84 -2.54 -11.56 1.96
C SER A 84 -1.05 -11.58 1.68
N GLY A 85 -0.30 -12.38 2.47
CA GLY A 85 1.12 -12.61 2.22
C GLY A 85 1.40 -13.24 0.86
N MET A 86 0.54 -14.15 0.37
CA MET A 86 0.68 -14.70 -0.98
C MET A 86 0.43 -13.65 -2.05
N ALA A 87 -0.51 -12.71 -1.85
CA ALA A 87 -0.68 -11.57 -2.75
C ALA A 87 0.57 -10.69 -2.77
N ALA A 88 1.20 -10.45 -1.64
CA ALA A 88 2.45 -9.68 -1.57
C ALA A 88 3.57 -10.37 -2.36
N ILE A 89 3.77 -11.66 -2.17
CA ILE A 89 4.79 -12.45 -2.88
C ILE A 89 4.50 -12.48 -4.38
N SER A 90 3.28 -12.86 -4.78
CA SER A 90 2.94 -13.03 -6.20
C SER A 90 2.98 -11.71 -6.96
N ASN A 91 2.43 -10.63 -6.40
CA ASN A 91 2.49 -9.32 -7.06
C ASN A 91 3.92 -8.80 -7.17
N THR A 92 4.76 -9.00 -6.15
CA THR A 92 6.18 -8.60 -6.22
C THR A 92 6.89 -9.35 -7.35
N LEU A 93 6.74 -10.67 -7.41
CA LEU A 93 7.39 -11.48 -8.45
C LEU A 93 6.89 -11.11 -9.85
N MET A 94 5.57 -10.98 -10.04
CA MET A 94 5.00 -10.58 -11.33
C MET A 94 5.36 -9.15 -11.74
N ALA A 95 5.65 -8.26 -10.81
CA ALA A 95 6.07 -6.90 -11.13
C ALA A 95 7.52 -6.81 -11.62
N ILE A 96 8.41 -7.70 -11.17
CA ILE A 96 9.83 -7.65 -11.48
C ILE A 96 10.31 -8.74 -12.46
N ALA A 97 9.59 -9.87 -12.55
CA ALA A 97 9.92 -10.94 -13.47
C ALA A 97 9.22 -10.73 -14.82
N TYR A 98 9.89 -11.11 -15.89
CA TYR A 98 9.38 -11.07 -17.26
C TYR A 98 9.60 -12.42 -17.93
N SER A 99 8.91 -12.68 -19.05
CA SER A 99 9.06 -13.94 -19.79
C SER A 99 10.51 -14.17 -20.24
N GLY A 100 11.05 -15.31 -19.87
CA GLY A 100 12.47 -15.67 -20.10
C GLY A 100 13.41 -15.25 -18.96
N ALA A 101 12.93 -14.59 -17.92
CA ALA A 101 13.75 -14.32 -16.73
C ALA A 101 14.02 -15.61 -15.93
N ASN A 102 15.11 -15.59 -15.15
CA ASN A 102 15.43 -16.66 -14.22
C ASN A 102 15.21 -16.22 -12.78
N ILE A 103 14.56 -17.05 -11.99
CA ILE A 103 14.36 -16.83 -10.55
C ILE A 103 15.19 -17.85 -9.79
N VAL A 104 16.13 -17.37 -8.96
CA VAL A 104 16.95 -18.21 -8.07
C VAL A 104 16.42 -18.05 -6.64
N THR A 105 16.04 -19.16 -6.02
CA THR A 105 15.44 -19.17 -4.70
C THR A 105 15.87 -20.36 -3.87
N SER A 106 15.58 -20.34 -2.56
CA SER A 106 15.77 -21.47 -1.66
C SER A 106 14.76 -22.58 -1.93
N ARG A 107 15.14 -23.82 -1.65
CA ARG A 107 14.19 -24.96 -1.64
C ARG A 107 13.23 -24.92 -0.43
N HIS A 108 13.62 -24.23 0.62
CA HIS A 108 12.87 -24.16 1.88
C HIS A 108 11.91 -22.96 1.85
N LEU A 109 10.89 -23.06 0.98
CA LEU A 109 9.82 -22.08 0.85
C LEU A 109 8.53 -22.62 1.48
N PHE A 110 7.65 -21.69 1.85
CA PHE A 110 6.27 -22.02 2.14
C PHE A 110 5.61 -22.70 0.94
N GLY A 111 4.82 -23.76 1.17
CA GLY A 111 4.31 -24.63 0.11
C GLY A 111 3.60 -23.91 -1.03
N ASN A 112 2.76 -22.90 -0.72
CA ASN A 112 2.06 -22.15 -1.76
C ASN A 112 3.01 -21.27 -2.59
N THR A 113 4.06 -20.72 -1.98
CA THR A 113 5.08 -19.96 -2.72
C THR A 113 5.85 -20.87 -3.67
N TYR A 114 6.21 -22.07 -3.21
CA TYR A 114 6.86 -23.08 -4.05
C TYR A 114 5.96 -23.49 -5.22
N SER A 115 4.69 -23.78 -4.93
CA SER A 115 3.70 -24.14 -5.97
C SER A 115 3.48 -23.02 -6.99
N PHE A 116 3.43 -21.77 -6.54
CA PHE A 116 3.30 -20.60 -7.40
C PHE A 116 4.48 -20.49 -8.37
N LEU A 117 5.71 -20.61 -7.87
CA LEU A 117 6.93 -20.57 -8.70
C LEU A 117 7.02 -21.71 -9.72
N LEU A 118 6.54 -22.90 -9.35
CA LEU A 118 6.68 -24.09 -10.19
C LEU A 118 5.57 -24.26 -11.23
N ASN A 119 4.35 -23.84 -10.88
CA ASN A 119 3.15 -24.17 -11.67
C ASN A 119 2.46 -22.95 -12.28
N THR A 120 2.83 -21.73 -11.89
CA THR A 120 2.14 -20.51 -12.35
C THR A 120 3.08 -19.56 -13.09
N LEU A 121 4.32 -19.40 -12.64
CA LEU A 121 5.36 -18.64 -13.31
C LEU A 121 6.18 -19.51 -14.25
#